data_de0a8026adb1ad6cd52a64a33141ddc9
#
_entry.id   de0a8026adb1ad6cd52a64a33141ddc9
#
_cell.length_a   1.000
_cell.length_b   1.000
_cell.length_c   1.000
_cell.angle_alpha   90.00
_cell.angle_beta   90.00
_cell.angle_gamma   90.00
#
_symmetry.space_group_name_H-M   'P 1'
#
loop_
_entity.id
_entity.type
_entity.pdbx_description
1 polymer ?
#
loop_
_entity_poly.entity_id
_entity_poly.type
_entity_poly.pdbx_seq_one_letter_code
_entity_poly.pdbx_strand_id
1 'polypeptide(L)'
;MLYALELAERGRLSTAPNPWVGCVIVAADGATVLAEGYHQRKGGPHAEAAALADAKARGVSRAAMEGATAYVTLEPCTMGPGKSTPACDAALVASGLRNVHLALLDPDPTFGGGADFLRANGIAVTVGAGAAAVLASLRPYLYQRRTGKPWVVLKVASSADGAIACADGGTRLAHSAHASSSPHTAPSSRYTGTSQWITGERAHAHSQVLRASSQAIMVGSGTAVADKPKLTVRLADGALPDGWLPPSNPLLRVVLDASGRVRDGPLLDTRVAPTLVFTTASASGEARDAWRAAGVEAVEVPPAGPSGGVDLEAVLIELGSRGVIQLMVEGGGQLHGAFLAERRAQQFRLYVGACALGSSAQRWMQAPLAATIEEAQRWRLSGVEVLGDDVCVDYDVDDGDGVGGEESAAAGEGRSCSCCD
;
A
#
# COMPACT_ATOMS: atom_id res chain seq x y z
N MET A 1 11.83 -20.15 2.78
CA MET A 1 10.71 -19.19 2.89
C MET A 1 11.11 -17.76 2.52
N LEU A 2 12.17 -17.18 3.09
CA LEU A 2 12.56 -15.80 2.74
C LEU A 2 12.80 -15.57 1.25
N TYR A 3 13.43 -16.56 0.58
CA TYR A 3 13.58 -16.52 -0.87
C TYR A 3 12.24 -16.59 -1.62
N ALA A 4 11.27 -17.37 -1.14
CA ALA A 4 9.93 -17.37 -1.71
C ALA A 4 9.23 -16.00 -1.54
N LEU A 5 9.47 -15.30 -0.42
CA LEU A 5 8.99 -13.95 -0.20
C LEU A 5 9.66 -12.94 -1.14
N GLU A 6 10.97 -13.04 -1.36
CA GLU A 6 11.70 -12.20 -2.32
C GLU A 6 11.13 -12.33 -3.74
N LEU A 7 10.81 -13.57 -4.17
CA LEU A 7 10.14 -13.80 -5.44
C LEU A 7 8.74 -13.18 -5.46
N ALA A 8 7.96 -13.35 -4.37
CA ALA A 8 6.62 -12.77 -4.26
C ALA A 8 6.63 -11.24 -4.46
N GLU A 9 7.57 -10.55 -3.82
CA GLU A 9 7.69 -9.09 -3.90
C GLU A 9 7.85 -8.58 -5.35
N ARG A 10 8.42 -9.36 -6.26
CA ARG A 10 8.52 -8.99 -7.68
C ARG A 10 7.15 -8.76 -8.33
N GLY A 11 6.11 -9.46 -7.86
CA GLY A 11 4.73 -9.33 -8.35
C GLY A 11 3.88 -8.28 -7.62
N ARG A 12 4.37 -7.70 -6.53
CA ARG A 12 3.60 -6.87 -5.60
C ARG A 12 2.78 -5.76 -6.27
N LEU A 13 3.34 -5.09 -7.29
CA LEU A 13 2.70 -3.95 -7.94
C LEU A 13 1.70 -4.35 -9.04
N SER A 14 1.66 -5.64 -9.42
CA SER A 14 0.97 -6.09 -10.63
C SER A 14 -0.13 -7.11 -10.38
N THR A 15 -0.23 -7.69 -9.18
CA THR A 15 -1.16 -8.78 -8.87
C THR A 15 -2.54 -8.32 -8.39
N ALA A 16 -2.67 -7.09 -7.86
CA ALA A 16 -3.92 -6.61 -7.25
C ALA A 16 -5.16 -6.85 -8.14
N PRO A 17 -6.30 -7.28 -7.57
CA PRO A 17 -6.62 -7.49 -6.16
C PRO A 17 -6.17 -8.83 -5.57
N ASN A 18 -5.37 -9.63 -6.30
CA ASN A 18 -4.80 -10.87 -5.80
C ASN A 18 -3.58 -10.58 -4.90
N PRO A 19 -3.25 -11.50 -3.96
CA PRO A 19 -2.02 -11.40 -3.19
C PRO A 19 -0.79 -11.65 -4.08
N TRP A 20 0.35 -11.09 -3.68
CA TRP A 20 1.64 -11.43 -4.25
C TRP A 20 2.21 -12.62 -3.48
N VAL A 21 2.28 -13.75 -4.17
CA VAL A 21 2.66 -15.04 -3.59
C VAL A 21 3.90 -15.56 -4.31
N GLY A 22 4.79 -16.21 -3.56
CA GLY A 22 5.95 -16.91 -4.07
C GLY A 22 5.96 -18.37 -3.63
N CYS A 23 6.50 -19.23 -4.49
CA CYS A 23 6.67 -20.65 -4.26
C CYS A 23 8.06 -21.10 -4.68
N VAL A 24 8.77 -21.80 -3.78
CA VAL A 24 10.08 -22.40 -4.05
C VAL A 24 10.04 -23.88 -3.71
N ILE A 25 10.45 -24.73 -4.64
CA ILE A 25 10.53 -26.18 -4.47
C ILE A 25 11.99 -26.56 -4.26
N VAL A 26 12.28 -27.17 -3.11
CA VAL A 26 13.64 -27.55 -2.69
C VAL A 26 13.76 -29.06 -2.64
N ALA A 27 14.85 -29.60 -3.13
CA ALA A 27 15.15 -31.03 -3.12
C ALA A 27 15.22 -31.61 -1.70
N ALA A 28 15.25 -32.94 -1.60
CA ALA A 28 15.35 -33.66 -0.34
C ALA A 28 16.64 -33.36 0.46
N ASP A 29 17.67 -32.80 -0.17
CA ASP A 29 18.89 -32.34 0.48
C ASP A 29 18.69 -31.06 1.33
N GLY A 30 17.55 -30.41 1.19
CA GLY A 30 17.22 -29.16 1.88
C GLY A 30 17.94 -27.91 1.38
N ALA A 31 18.73 -28.01 0.31
CA ALA A 31 19.59 -26.94 -0.20
C ALA A 31 19.36 -26.62 -1.68
N THR A 32 19.20 -27.65 -2.52
CA THR A 32 19.08 -27.49 -3.96
C THR A 32 17.68 -26.99 -4.36
N VAL A 33 17.60 -25.81 -4.98
CA VAL A 33 16.34 -25.29 -5.55
C VAL A 33 16.05 -26.02 -6.86
N LEU A 34 14.99 -26.82 -6.87
CA LEU A 34 14.54 -27.55 -8.06
C LEU A 34 13.71 -26.67 -8.99
N ALA A 35 12.88 -25.80 -8.42
CA ALA A 35 12.00 -24.90 -9.17
C ALA A 35 11.56 -23.72 -8.31
N GLU A 36 11.15 -22.65 -9.00
CA GLU A 36 10.66 -21.44 -8.37
C GLU A 36 9.56 -20.78 -9.19
N GLY A 37 8.68 -20.04 -8.54
CA GLY A 37 7.61 -19.32 -9.19
C GLY A 37 7.00 -18.27 -8.30
N TYR A 38 6.37 -17.28 -8.91
CA TYR A 38 5.62 -16.26 -8.20
C TYR A 38 4.43 -15.81 -9.03
N HIS A 39 3.41 -15.27 -8.37
CA HIS A 39 2.27 -14.69 -9.06
C HIS A 39 2.68 -13.36 -9.69
N GLN A 40 2.76 -13.31 -11.02
CA GLN A 40 3.30 -12.16 -11.73
C GLN A 40 2.26 -11.04 -11.94
N ARG A 41 1.00 -11.42 -12.21
CA ARG A 41 -0.08 -10.46 -12.51
C ARG A 41 -1.45 -11.12 -12.39
N LYS A 42 -2.47 -10.30 -12.14
CA LYS A 42 -3.87 -10.75 -12.16
C LYS A 42 -4.19 -11.51 -13.45
N GLY A 43 -4.84 -12.67 -13.31
CA GLY A 43 -5.21 -13.56 -14.43
C GLY A 43 -4.06 -14.44 -14.93
N GLY A 44 -2.85 -14.27 -14.45
CA GLY A 44 -1.72 -15.15 -14.71
C GLY A 44 -1.69 -16.36 -13.77
N PRO A 45 -0.72 -17.30 -13.97
CA PRO A 45 -0.52 -18.43 -13.09
C PRO A 45 -0.27 -17.97 -11.64
N HIS A 46 -0.79 -18.73 -10.68
CA HIS A 46 -0.41 -18.59 -9.27
C HIS A 46 1.02 -19.10 -9.04
N ALA A 47 1.62 -18.76 -7.91
CA ALA A 47 3.01 -19.08 -7.61
C ALA A 47 3.32 -20.58 -7.72
N GLU A 48 2.44 -21.41 -7.20
CA GLU A 48 2.58 -22.87 -7.21
C GLU A 48 2.53 -23.42 -8.65
N ALA A 49 1.57 -22.93 -9.43
CA ALA A 49 1.46 -23.31 -10.84
C ALA A 49 2.66 -22.85 -11.65
N ALA A 50 3.19 -21.67 -11.37
CA ALA A 50 4.41 -21.15 -11.98
C ALA A 50 5.63 -21.99 -11.61
N ALA A 51 5.79 -22.35 -10.32
CA ALA A 51 6.89 -23.21 -9.85
C ALA A 51 6.83 -24.61 -10.44
N LEU A 52 5.62 -25.21 -10.54
CA LEU A 52 5.45 -26.51 -11.19
C LEU A 52 5.75 -26.46 -12.70
N ALA A 53 5.39 -25.37 -13.37
CA ALA A 53 5.77 -25.17 -14.77
C ALA A 53 7.28 -25.01 -14.96
N ASP A 54 7.95 -24.29 -14.06
CA ASP A 54 9.41 -24.15 -14.03
C ASP A 54 10.10 -25.50 -13.78
N ALA A 55 9.61 -26.31 -12.81
CA ALA A 55 10.09 -27.67 -12.59
C ALA A 55 10.02 -28.52 -13.85
N LYS A 56 8.91 -28.46 -14.57
CA LYS A 56 8.74 -29.16 -15.84
C LYS A 56 9.71 -28.66 -16.91
N ALA A 57 9.90 -27.35 -17.01
CA ALA A 57 10.81 -26.75 -17.98
C ALA A 57 12.29 -27.12 -17.70
N ARG A 58 12.66 -27.22 -16.42
CA ARG A 58 14.00 -27.69 -15.98
C ARG A 58 14.18 -29.21 -16.07
N GLY A 59 13.14 -29.97 -16.45
CA GLY A 59 13.22 -31.42 -16.55
C GLY A 59 13.30 -32.14 -15.20
N VAL A 60 12.78 -31.54 -14.13
CA VAL A 60 12.75 -32.16 -12.80
C VAL A 60 11.91 -33.43 -12.85
N SER A 61 12.52 -34.56 -12.45
CA SER A 61 11.84 -35.85 -12.47
C SER A 61 10.80 -35.99 -11.36
N ARG A 62 9.79 -36.87 -11.58
CA ARG A 62 8.79 -37.17 -10.54
C ARG A 62 9.44 -37.70 -9.25
N ALA A 63 10.47 -38.53 -9.37
CA ALA A 63 11.19 -39.06 -8.20
C ALA A 63 11.89 -37.93 -7.40
N ALA A 64 12.41 -36.90 -8.06
CA ALA A 64 12.97 -35.72 -7.40
C ALA A 64 11.88 -34.91 -6.69
N MET A 65 10.67 -34.82 -7.26
CA MET A 65 9.51 -34.15 -6.66
C MET A 65 8.98 -34.89 -5.41
N GLU A 66 8.99 -36.22 -5.40
CA GLU A 66 8.49 -37.02 -4.27
C GLU A 66 9.31 -36.80 -2.98
N GLY A 67 10.59 -36.49 -3.08
CA GLY A 67 11.45 -36.15 -1.94
C GLY A 67 11.53 -34.67 -1.63
N ALA A 68 10.93 -33.80 -2.45
CA ALA A 68 11.07 -32.37 -2.33
C ALA A 68 10.06 -31.73 -1.36
N THR A 69 10.38 -30.50 -0.97
CA THR A 69 9.55 -29.65 -0.10
C THR A 69 9.22 -28.35 -0.82
N ALA A 70 7.93 -27.98 -0.86
CA ALA A 70 7.51 -26.67 -1.35
C ALA A 70 7.41 -25.68 -0.19
N TYR A 71 7.92 -24.47 -0.39
CA TYR A 71 7.80 -23.33 0.51
C TYR A 71 6.92 -22.28 -0.17
N VAL A 72 5.75 -22.01 0.39
CA VAL A 72 4.75 -21.09 -0.18
C VAL A 72 4.41 -19.99 0.82
N THR A 73 4.45 -18.75 0.38
CA THR A 73 4.26 -17.60 1.28
C THR A 73 2.83 -17.45 1.79
N LEU A 74 1.83 -17.93 1.04
CA LEU A 74 0.42 -17.93 1.44
C LEU A 74 -0.21 -19.27 1.09
N GLU A 75 -1.22 -19.68 1.82
CA GLU A 75 -1.96 -20.91 1.61
C GLU A 75 -2.39 -21.09 0.16
N PRO A 76 -2.17 -22.26 -0.47
CA PRO A 76 -2.64 -22.57 -1.82
C PRO A 76 -4.15 -22.50 -1.91
N CYS A 77 -4.65 -21.86 -2.96
CA CYS A 77 -6.08 -21.73 -3.17
C CYS A 77 -6.75 -23.09 -3.47
N THR A 78 -7.98 -23.25 -2.96
CA THR A 78 -8.89 -24.37 -3.27
C THR A 78 -9.79 -24.06 -4.46
N MET A 79 -10.58 -25.05 -4.92
CA MET A 79 -11.66 -24.81 -5.87
C MET A 79 -12.81 -24.07 -5.20
N GLY A 80 -13.24 -22.98 -5.79
CA GLY A 80 -14.35 -22.17 -5.31
C GLY A 80 -15.23 -21.63 -6.45
N PRO A 81 -16.36 -21.01 -6.11
CA PRO A 81 -17.28 -20.44 -7.10
C PRO A 81 -16.58 -19.44 -8.03
N GLY A 82 -16.83 -19.55 -9.34
CA GLY A 82 -16.28 -18.64 -10.33
C GLY A 82 -14.81 -18.85 -10.71
N LYS A 83 -14.12 -19.86 -10.15
CA LYS A 83 -12.75 -20.17 -10.50
C LYS A 83 -12.69 -20.95 -11.81
N SER A 84 -11.99 -20.41 -12.81
CA SER A 84 -11.81 -21.00 -14.13
C SER A 84 -10.50 -21.77 -14.30
N THR A 85 -9.56 -21.64 -13.34
CA THR A 85 -8.26 -22.31 -13.36
C THR A 85 -8.23 -23.47 -12.36
N PRO A 86 -7.42 -24.52 -12.59
CA PRO A 86 -7.21 -25.58 -11.59
C PRO A 86 -6.76 -24.99 -10.25
N ALA A 87 -7.20 -25.60 -9.15
CA ALA A 87 -6.80 -25.21 -7.82
C ALA A 87 -5.33 -25.54 -7.58
N CYS A 88 -4.61 -24.70 -6.83
CA CYS A 88 -3.19 -24.90 -6.56
C CYS A 88 -2.93 -26.08 -5.64
N ASP A 89 -3.83 -26.32 -4.67
CA ASP A 89 -3.79 -27.47 -3.77
C ASP A 89 -3.84 -28.80 -4.54
N ALA A 90 -4.77 -28.95 -5.47
CA ALA A 90 -4.88 -30.14 -6.33
C ALA A 90 -3.65 -30.31 -7.25
N ALA A 91 -3.09 -29.21 -7.75
CA ALA A 91 -1.88 -29.25 -8.58
C ALA A 91 -0.66 -29.72 -7.77
N LEU A 92 -0.52 -29.27 -6.51
CA LEU A 92 0.54 -29.72 -5.60
C LEU A 92 0.40 -31.22 -5.27
N VAL A 93 -0.82 -31.71 -4.99
CA VAL A 93 -1.07 -33.15 -4.79
C VAL A 93 -0.64 -33.95 -6.03
N ALA A 94 -1.05 -33.53 -7.22
CA ALA A 94 -0.75 -34.21 -8.47
C ALA A 94 0.76 -34.21 -8.81
N SER A 95 1.53 -33.26 -8.29
CA SER A 95 2.97 -33.14 -8.54
C SER A 95 3.81 -34.25 -7.88
N GLY A 96 3.28 -34.90 -6.85
CA GLY A 96 3.98 -35.92 -6.07
C GLY A 96 4.75 -35.39 -4.86
N LEU A 97 4.69 -34.08 -4.59
CA LEU A 97 5.27 -33.49 -3.38
C LEU A 97 4.72 -34.16 -2.11
N ARG A 98 5.56 -34.32 -1.08
CA ARG A 98 5.20 -34.90 0.20
C ARG A 98 5.20 -33.88 1.35
N ASN A 99 5.89 -32.76 1.18
CA ASN A 99 6.04 -31.77 2.22
C ASN A 99 5.73 -30.36 1.65
N VAL A 100 4.93 -29.59 2.38
CA VAL A 100 4.63 -28.18 2.08
C VAL A 100 4.77 -27.36 3.35
N HIS A 101 5.57 -26.31 3.28
CA HIS A 101 5.68 -25.29 4.33
C HIS A 101 4.95 -24.03 3.88
N LEU A 102 3.96 -23.61 4.64
CA LEU A 102 3.21 -22.37 4.43
C LEU A 102 3.68 -21.32 5.43
N ALA A 103 3.84 -20.07 4.99
CA ALA A 103 4.08 -18.99 5.94
C ALA A 103 2.78 -18.61 6.66
N LEU A 104 1.70 -18.39 5.92
CA LEU A 104 0.41 -17.94 6.43
C LEU A 104 -0.74 -18.76 5.81
N LEU A 105 -1.84 -18.85 6.55
CA LEU A 105 -3.14 -19.28 6.01
C LEU A 105 -3.83 -18.08 5.32
N ASP A 106 -4.62 -18.36 4.28
CA ASP A 106 -5.41 -17.34 3.61
C ASP A 106 -6.73 -17.11 4.38
N PRO A 107 -7.01 -15.88 4.87
CA PRO A 107 -8.26 -15.58 5.55
C PRO A 107 -9.47 -15.51 4.60
N ASP A 108 -9.29 -15.58 3.27
CA ASP A 108 -10.38 -15.54 2.31
C ASP A 108 -11.26 -16.80 2.44
N PRO A 109 -12.52 -16.70 2.88
CA PRO A 109 -13.38 -17.85 3.11
C PRO A 109 -13.76 -18.58 1.81
N THR A 110 -13.56 -17.94 0.65
CA THR A 110 -13.93 -18.49 -0.65
C THR A 110 -12.87 -19.43 -1.20
N PHE A 111 -11.60 -19.14 -0.93
CA PHE A 111 -10.45 -19.81 -1.54
C PHE A 111 -9.45 -20.40 -0.55
N GLY A 112 -9.61 -20.16 0.76
CA GLY A 112 -8.83 -20.77 1.84
C GLY A 112 -9.18 -22.25 2.04
N GLY A 113 -8.45 -22.91 2.94
CA GLY A 113 -8.64 -24.34 3.28
C GLY A 113 -7.73 -25.28 2.49
N GLY A 114 -6.79 -24.77 1.70
CA GLY A 114 -5.81 -25.55 0.95
C GLY A 114 -4.90 -26.40 1.83
N ALA A 115 -4.54 -25.91 3.03
CA ALA A 115 -3.75 -26.66 4.00
C ALA A 115 -4.42 -27.96 4.44
N ASP A 116 -5.72 -27.92 4.72
CA ASP A 116 -6.48 -29.09 5.13
C ASP A 116 -6.71 -30.06 3.95
N PHE A 117 -6.94 -29.52 2.75
CA PHE A 117 -7.02 -30.34 1.55
C PHE A 117 -5.71 -31.09 1.29
N LEU A 118 -4.56 -30.43 1.40
CA LEU A 118 -3.24 -31.05 1.23
C LEU A 118 -3.02 -32.16 2.27
N ARG A 119 -3.33 -31.91 3.56
CA ARG A 119 -3.22 -32.92 4.65
C ARG A 119 -4.11 -34.13 4.37
N ALA A 120 -5.35 -33.90 3.96
CA ALA A 120 -6.30 -34.98 3.61
C ALA A 120 -5.82 -35.85 2.44
N ASN A 121 -4.95 -35.31 1.58
CA ASN A 121 -4.35 -36.04 0.45
C ASN A 121 -2.91 -36.53 0.73
N GLY A 122 -2.52 -36.64 2.01
CA GLY A 122 -1.29 -37.28 2.44
C GLY A 122 -0.02 -36.41 2.33
N ILE A 123 -0.16 -35.09 2.18
CA ILE A 123 0.95 -34.15 2.20
C ILE A 123 1.16 -33.66 3.65
N ALA A 124 2.39 -33.71 4.13
CA ALA A 124 2.77 -33.11 5.41
C ALA A 124 2.81 -31.60 5.27
N VAL A 125 1.94 -30.89 6.01
CA VAL A 125 1.83 -29.42 5.95
C VAL A 125 2.22 -28.81 7.30
N THR A 126 3.20 -27.91 7.28
CA THR A 126 3.52 -27.03 8.42
C THR A 126 3.15 -25.61 8.08
N VAL A 127 2.74 -24.84 9.09
CA VAL A 127 2.37 -23.42 8.96
C VAL A 127 3.24 -22.60 9.92
N GLY A 128 3.59 -21.38 9.52
CA GLY A 128 4.35 -20.45 10.35
C GLY A 128 5.81 -20.25 9.94
N ALA A 129 6.31 -21.00 8.97
CA ALA A 129 7.69 -20.82 8.49
C ALA A 129 7.89 -19.43 7.87
N GLY A 130 8.68 -18.55 8.53
CA GLY A 130 8.92 -17.18 8.08
C GLY A 130 7.70 -16.26 8.17
N ALA A 131 6.70 -16.62 8.98
CA ALA A 131 5.41 -15.94 9.07
C ALA A 131 5.54 -14.44 9.33
N ALA A 132 6.41 -14.00 10.25
CA ALA A 132 6.56 -12.58 10.58
C ALA A 132 6.95 -11.70 9.37
N ALA A 133 7.88 -12.16 8.54
CA ALA A 133 8.31 -11.43 7.36
C ALA A 133 7.21 -11.39 6.28
N VAL A 134 6.55 -12.54 6.05
CA VAL A 134 5.47 -12.64 5.06
C VAL A 134 4.25 -11.81 5.50
N LEU A 135 3.92 -11.85 6.80
CA LEU A 135 2.85 -11.05 7.39
C LEU A 135 3.11 -9.55 7.17
N ALA A 136 4.33 -9.08 7.47
CA ALA A 136 4.70 -7.69 7.27
C ALA A 136 4.53 -7.24 5.80
N SER A 137 4.85 -8.12 4.85
CA SER A 137 4.66 -7.87 3.42
C SER A 137 3.18 -7.86 3.03
N LEU A 138 2.43 -8.90 3.39
CA LEU A 138 1.04 -9.11 2.96
C LEU A 138 -0.01 -8.36 3.81
N ARG A 139 0.39 -7.56 4.82
CA ARG A 139 -0.54 -6.82 5.70
C ARG A 139 -1.69 -6.13 4.96
N PRO A 140 -1.46 -5.38 3.87
CA PRO A 140 -2.56 -4.73 3.14
C PRO A 140 -3.58 -5.72 2.58
N TYR A 141 -3.13 -6.84 2.01
CA TYR A 141 -4.00 -7.87 1.49
C TYR A 141 -4.82 -8.53 2.62
N LEU A 142 -4.14 -8.97 3.66
CA LEU A 142 -4.78 -9.66 4.79
C LEU A 142 -5.81 -8.77 5.51
N TYR A 143 -5.48 -7.49 5.69
CA TYR A 143 -6.40 -6.51 6.26
C TYR A 143 -7.66 -6.37 5.39
N GLN A 144 -7.49 -6.17 4.09
CA GLN A 144 -8.60 -6.00 3.17
C GLN A 144 -9.50 -7.26 3.13
N ARG A 145 -8.93 -8.46 3.18
CA ARG A 145 -9.71 -9.71 3.22
C ARG A 145 -10.50 -9.88 4.52
N ARG A 146 -9.94 -9.46 5.66
CA ARG A 146 -10.61 -9.56 6.97
C ARG A 146 -11.69 -8.51 7.18
N THR A 147 -11.46 -7.29 6.70
CA THR A 147 -12.32 -6.14 7.00
C THR A 147 -13.21 -5.69 5.84
N GLY A 148 -12.90 -6.11 4.62
CA GLY A 148 -13.53 -5.59 3.40
C GLY A 148 -13.12 -4.17 3.02
N LYS A 149 -12.20 -3.53 3.77
CA LYS A 149 -11.71 -2.15 3.57
C LYS A 149 -10.26 -2.14 3.13
N PRO A 150 -9.81 -1.12 2.35
CA PRO A 150 -8.41 -1.01 1.99
C PRO A 150 -7.53 -0.67 3.21
N TRP A 151 -6.28 -1.12 3.19
CA TRP A 151 -5.22 -0.64 4.07
C TRP A 151 -4.91 0.81 3.74
N VAL A 152 -5.09 1.71 4.70
CA VAL A 152 -4.91 3.16 4.50
C VAL A 152 -3.52 3.59 4.95
N VAL A 153 -2.76 4.17 4.02
CA VAL A 153 -1.47 4.81 4.28
C VAL A 153 -1.64 6.31 4.19
N LEU A 154 -1.53 7.02 5.30
CA LEU A 154 -1.45 8.48 5.30
C LEU A 154 -0.02 8.88 4.94
N LYS A 155 0.15 9.58 3.82
CA LYS A 155 1.46 10.12 3.42
C LYS A 155 1.52 11.62 3.62
N VAL A 156 2.50 12.07 4.36
CA VAL A 156 2.80 13.48 4.59
C VAL A 156 4.21 13.79 4.14
N ALA A 157 4.40 14.94 3.48
CA ALA A 157 5.71 15.55 3.31
C ALA A 157 5.68 16.90 4.04
N SER A 158 6.51 17.06 5.06
CA SER A 158 6.54 18.26 5.90
C SER A 158 7.96 18.79 6.07
N SER A 159 8.04 20.07 6.41
CA SER A 159 9.27 20.67 6.97
C SER A 159 9.61 20.06 8.33
N ALA A 160 10.81 20.29 8.81
CA ALA A 160 11.28 19.83 10.13
C ALA A 160 10.40 20.35 11.29
N ASP A 161 9.77 21.51 11.11
CA ASP A 161 8.81 22.09 12.07
C ASP A 161 7.35 21.71 11.81
N GLY A 162 7.08 20.69 10.96
CA GLY A 162 5.76 20.07 10.78
C GLY A 162 4.79 20.83 9.86
N ALA A 163 5.29 21.69 8.98
CA ALA A 163 4.46 22.44 8.04
C ALA A 163 4.45 21.80 6.64
N ILE A 164 3.32 21.92 5.93
CA ILE A 164 3.12 21.39 4.57
C ILE A 164 2.99 22.47 3.50
N ALA A 165 2.80 23.71 3.87
CA ALA A 165 2.74 24.85 2.96
C ALA A 165 3.04 26.16 3.73
N CYS A 166 3.44 27.21 3.00
CA CYS A 166 3.57 28.54 3.55
C CYS A 166 2.20 29.15 3.91
N ALA A 167 2.20 30.28 4.63
CA ALA A 167 0.98 30.96 5.12
C ALA A 167 0.01 31.40 4.01
N ASP A 168 0.54 31.75 2.84
CA ASP A 168 -0.23 32.15 1.65
C ASP A 168 -0.90 30.98 0.93
N GLY A 169 -0.75 29.76 1.45
CA GLY A 169 -1.25 28.54 0.81
C GLY A 169 -0.48 28.17 -0.45
N GLY A 170 0.53 28.97 -0.81
CA GLY A 170 1.33 28.78 -2.01
C GLY A 170 2.57 27.91 -1.74
N THR A 171 2.73 26.90 -2.57
CA THR A 171 4.05 26.30 -2.85
C THR A 171 4.86 27.19 -3.80
N ARG A 172 4.40 28.42 -4.07
CA ARG A 172 5.01 29.40 -4.95
C ARG A 172 5.76 30.44 -4.15
N LEU A 173 7.08 30.39 -4.17
CA LEU A 173 7.87 31.60 -3.93
C LEU A 173 7.67 32.53 -5.12
N ALA A 174 6.99 33.65 -4.89
CA ALA A 174 7.00 34.76 -5.80
C ALA A 174 8.47 35.14 -6.07
N HIS A 175 8.84 35.28 -7.33
CA HIS A 175 10.13 35.84 -7.74
C HIS A 175 10.23 37.27 -7.19
N SER A 176 10.81 37.48 -6.03
CA SER A 176 11.37 38.78 -5.68
C SER A 176 12.78 38.82 -6.23
N ALA A 177 12.95 39.55 -7.32
CA ALA A 177 14.22 39.97 -7.82
C ALA A 177 14.89 40.90 -6.82
N HIS A 178 15.65 40.35 -5.86
CA HIS A 178 16.72 41.05 -5.18
C HIS A 178 17.82 40.05 -4.87
N ALA A 179 18.73 39.93 -5.85
CA ALA A 179 20.01 39.30 -5.66
C ALA A 179 20.84 40.16 -4.67
N SER A 180 21.00 39.70 -3.45
CA SER A 180 22.12 40.14 -2.61
C SER A 180 23.20 39.07 -2.70
N SER A 181 24.30 39.45 -3.33
CA SER A 181 25.52 38.69 -3.51
C SER A 181 26.16 38.34 -2.17
N SER A 182 26.25 37.06 -1.86
CA SER A 182 27.17 36.51 -0.87
C SER A 182 27.98 35.37 -1.50
N PRO A 183 29.32 35.42 -1.51
CA PRO A 183 30.15 34.56 -2.36
C PRO A 183 30.73 33.35 -1.65
N HIS A 184 29.96 32.57 -0.89
CA HIS A 184 30.45 31.32 -0.31
C HIS A 184 29.33 30.30 -0.11
N THR A 185 28.91 29.66 -1.18
CA THR A 185 28.44 28.27 -1.20
C THR A 185 28.30 27.81 -2.67
N ALA A 186 28.93 26.70 -2.99
CA ALA A 186 28.84 26.11 -4.33
C ALA A 186 27.38 25.78 -4.67
N PRO A 187 26.91 26.04 -5.91
CA PRO A 187 25.54 25.71 -6.28
C PRO A 187 25.44 24.21 -6.60
N SER A 188 24.97 23.43 -5.67
CA SER A 188 24.48 22.10 -5.98
C SER A 188 23.01 22.21 -6.34
N SER A 189 22.72 21.82 -7.56
CA SER A 189 21.44 21.61 -8.21
C SER A 189 20.72 22.84 -8.79
N ARG A 190 20.57 22.73 -10.09
CA ARG A 190 19.75 23.60 -10.92
C ARG A 190 18.28 23.28 -10.68
N TYR A 191 17.61 24.02 -9.81
CA TYR A 191 16.16 24.02 -9.74
C TYR A 191 15.61 24.92 -10.85
N THR A 192 15.22 24.33 -11.97
CA THR A 192 14.44 25.00 -13.00
C THR A 192 12.97 24.65 -12.81
N GLY A 193 12.15 25.59 -12.32
CA GLY A 193 10.67 25.57 -12.42
C GLY A 193 9.90 25.32 -11.14
N THR A 194 9.30 26.30 -10.66
CA THR A 194 7.94 26.63 -10.14
C THR A 194 7.17 25.67 -9.21
N SER A 195 7.68 24.60 -8.65
CA SER A 195 7.14 24.01 -7.42
C SER A 195 8.30 23.66 -6.52
N GLN A 196 8.51 24.45 -5.48
CA GLN A 196 9.49 24.12 -4.46
C GLN A 196 8.90 23.02 -3.59
N TRP A 197 9.45 21.84 -3.71
CA TRP A 197 9.14 20.73 -2.86
C TRP A 197 9.76 20.96 -1.47
N ILE A 198 9.01 20.65 -0.42
CA ILE A 198 9.52 20.66 0.95
C ILE A 198 10.61 19.59 1.12
N THR A 199 10.48 18.46 0.42
CA THR A 199 11.41 17.34 0.41
C THR A 199 12.14 17.22 -0.92
N GLY A 200 13.34 16.63 -0.91
CA GLY A 200 14.20 16.49 -2.09
C GLY A 200 13.81 15.34 -3.03
N GLU A 201 14.61 15.17 -4.07
CA GLU A 201 14.34 14.21 -5.17
C GLU A 201 14.28 12.74 -4.69
N ARG A 202 15.14 12.34 -3.72
CA ARG A 202 15.15 10.96 -3.20
C ARG A 202 13.86 10.63 -2.46
N ALA A 203 13.36 11.54 -1.64
CA ALA A 203 12.08 11.40 -0.96
C ALA A 203 10.91 11.36 -1.96
N HIS A 204 10.98 12.16 -3.02
CA HIS A 204 10.00 12.11 -4.11
C HIS A 204 10.02 10.78 -4.85
N ALA A 205 11.19 10.27 -5.24
CA ALA A 205 11.32 8.96 -5.87
C ALA A 205 10.77 7.83 -4.99
N HIS A 206 11.13 7.85 -3.69
CA HIS A 206 10.62 6.90 -2.72
C HIS A 206 9.08 6.97 -2.58
N SER A 207 8.49 8.17 -2.55
CA SER A 207 7.04 8.34 -2.50
C SER A 207 6.33 7.87 -3.77
N GLN A 208 7.00 7.87 -4.95
CA GLN A 208 6.45 7.30 -6.17
C GLN A 208 6.37 5.77 -6.12
N VAL A 209 7.28 5.10 -5.42
CA VAL A 209 7.20 3.64 -5.18
C VAL A 209 6.00 3.32 -4.28
N LEU A 210 5.78 4.10 -3.21
CA LEU A 210 4.58 3.96 -2.38
C LEU A 210 3.30 4.16 -3.21
N ARG A 211 3.28 5.17 -4.07
CA ARG A 211 2.14 5.44 -4.95
C ARG A 211 1.91 4.29 -5.93
N ALA A 212 2.98 3.72 -6.49
CA ALA A 212 2.91 2.54 -7.36
C ALA A 212 2.41 1.29 -6.63
N SER A 213 2.67 1.17 -5.33
CA SER A 213 2.20 0.06 -4.49
C SER A 213 0.73 0.19 -4.09
N SER A 214 0.09 1.34 -4.34
CA SER A 214 -1.30 1.59 -4.00
C SER A 214 -2.21 1.44 -5.22
N GLN A 215 -3.41 0.90 -5.05
CA GLN A 215 -4.39 0.80 -6.13
C GLN A 215 -5.20 2.08 -6.27
N ALA A 216 -5.28 2.88 -5.19
CA ALA A 216 -5.94 4.18 -5.20
C ALA A 216 -5.11 5.24 -4.46
N ILE A 217 -5.25 6.49 -4.91
CA ILE A 217 -4.70 7.67 -4.25
C ILE A 217 -5.82 8.67 -4.00
N MET A 218 -5.91 9.21 -2.79
CA MET A 218 -7.00 10.06 -2.36
C MET A 218 -6.53 11.46 -1.97
N VAL A 219 -7.29 12.47 -2.37
CA VAL A 219 -7.15 13.85 -1.93
C VAL A 219 -8.52 14.44 -1.57
N GLY A 220 -8.53 15.47 -0.73
CA GLY A 220 -9.73 16.29 -0.52
C GLY A 220 -9.88 17.36 -1.59
N SER A 221 -11.09 17.90 -1.74
CA SER A 221 -11.40 18.97 -2.70
C SER A 221 -10.55 20.23 -2.51
N GLY A 222 -10.13 20.53 -1.27
CA GLY A 222 -9.21 21.64 -1.00
C GLY A 222 -7.88 21.50 -1.76
N THR A 223 -7.22 20.36 -1.61
CA THR A 223 -5.97 20.05 -2.35
C THR A 223 -6.21 19.96 -3.85
N ALA A 224 -7.32 19.34 -4.28
CA ALA A 224 -7.66 19.22 -5.70
C ALA A 224 -7.78 20.59 -6.39
N VAL A 225 -8.41 21.57 -5.73
CA VAL A 225 -8.62 22.92 -6.26
C VAL A 225 -7.33 23.76 -6.18
N ALA A 226 -6.65 23.72 -5.02
CA ALA A 226 -5.46 24.57 -4.78
C ALA A 226 -4.25 24.15 -5.61
N ASP A 227 -3.93 22.85 -5.61
CA ASP A 227 -2.69 22.33 -6.19
C ASP A 227 -2.87 21.80 -7.62
N LYS A 228 -4.12 21.55 -8.03
CA LYS A 228 -4.47 20.94 -9.33
C LYS A 228 -3.56 19.74 -9.68
N PRO A 229 -3.43 18.74 -8.77
CA PRO A 229 -2.46 17.68 -8.92
C PRO A 229 -2.89 16.69 -10.00
N LYS A 230 -1.93 16.05 -10.69
CA LYS A 230 -2.22 14.97 -11.66
C LYS A 230 -2.45 13.63 -10.98
N LEU A 231 -1.88 13.39 -9.81
CA LEU A 231 -1.91 12.14 -9.04
C LEU A 231 -1.55 10.89 -9.86
N THR A 232 -0.58 11.00 -10.74
CA THR A 232 -0.08 9.88 -11.55
C THR A 232 1.16 9.27 -10.94
N VAL A 233 1.40 7.99 -11.21
CA VAL A 233 2.66 7.31 -10.93
C VAL A 233 3.72 7.80 -11.93
N ARG A 234 4.88 8.20 -11.43
CA ARG A 234 6.01 8.69 -12.23
C ARG A 234 7.29 8.07 -11.68
N LEU A 235 7.51 6.82 -12.04
CA LEU A 235 8.72 6.10 -11.67
C LEU A 235 9.84 6.53 -12.62
N ALA A 236 10.99 6.89 -12.05
CA ALA A 236 12.21 7.04 -12.82
C ALA A 236 12.75 5.66 -13.22
N ASP A 237 13.60 5.61 -14.24
CA ASP A 237 14.30 4.40 -14.62
C ASP A 237 15.13 3.89 -13.44
N GLY A 238 15.00 2.61 -13.14
CA GLY A 238 15.67 1.98 -11.98
C GLY A 238 15.11 2.34 -10.60
N ALA A 239 13.94 3.02 -10.52
CA ALA A 239 13.32 3.36 -9.23
C ALA A 239 12.72 2.16 -8.50
N LEU A 240 12.40 1.08 -9.22
CA LEU A 240 11.91 -0.17 -8.61
C LEU A 240 13.09 -1.07 -8.23
N PRO A 241 12.96 -1.85 -7.16
CA PRO A 241 13.93 -2.89 -6.84
C PRO A 241 14.11 -3.88 -8.00
N ASP A 242 15.29 -4.49 -8.08
CA ASP A 242 15.62 -5.41 -9.16
C ASP A 242 14.60 -6.57 -9.27
N GLY A 243 14.13 -6.80 -10.48
CA GLY A 243 13.17 -7.85 -10.79
C GLY A 243 11.71 -7.55 -10.46
N TRP A 244 11.41 -6.38 -9.87
CA TRP A 244 10.01 -5.99 -9.64
C TRP A 244 9.32 -5.64 -10.94
N LEU A 245 8.08 -6.13 -11.09
CA LEU A 245 7.23 -5.78 -12.22
C LEU A 245 6.55 -4.43 -11.98
N PRO A 246 6.40 -3.59 -13.02
CA PRO A 246 5.67 -2.33 -12.89
C PRO A 246 4.17 -2.57 -12.64
N PRO A 247 3.44 -1.55 -12.15
CA PRO A 247 1.99 -1.64 -11.96
C PRO A 247 1.27 -2.04 -13.26
N SER A 248 0.38 -3.02 -13.18
CA SER A 248 -0.40 -3.51 -14.34
C SER A 248 -1.60 -2.64 -14.65
N ASN A 249 -2.13 -1.92 -13.65
CA ASN A 249 -3.33 -1.10 -13.78
C ASN A 249 -3.01 0.37 -13.48
N PRO A 250 -3.71 1.31 -14.13
CA PRO A 250 -3.58 2.71 -13.77
C PRO A 250 -4.11 2.94 -12.34
N LEU A 251 -3.43 3.83 -11.61
CA LEU A 251 -3.81 4.23 -10.27
C LEU A 251 -5.18 4.93 -10.28
N LEU A 252 -6.13 4.48 -9.46
CA LEU A 252 -7.42 5.14 -9.28
C LEU A 252 -7.23 6.44 -8.49
N ARG A 253 -7.62 7.57 -9.07
CA ARG A 253 -7.61 8.87 -8.39
C ARG A 253 -8.93 9.08 -7.68
N VAL A 254 -8.90 9.30 -6.38
CA VAL A 254 -10.08 9.49 -5.53
C VAL A 254 -10.12 10.92 -5.02
N VAL A 255 -11.25 11.58 -5.19
CA VAL A 255 -11.50 12.95 -4.70
C VAL A 255 -12.66 12.95 -3.73
N LEU A 256 -12.43 13.45 -2.51
CA LEU A 256 -13.50 13.70 -1.55
C LEU A 256 -14.01 15.14 -1.73
N ASP A 257 -15.19 15.27 -2.31
CA ASP A 257 -15.79 16.57 -2.64
C ASP A 257 -17.28 16.62 -2.29
N ALA A 258 -17.58 16.81 -1.01
CA ALA A 258 -18.94 16.79 -0.50
C ALA A 258 -19.89 17.78 -1.21
N SER A 259 -19.42 18.97 -1.57
CA SER A 259 -20.22 20.09 -2.07
C SER A 259 -20.03 20.41 -3.56
N GLY A 260 -19.17 19.71 -4.28
CA GLY A 260 -18.96 19.93 -5.71
C GLY A 260 -18.08 21.15 -6.03
N ARG A 261 -16.93 21.26 -5.37
CA ARG A 261 -15.94 22.33 -5.57
C ARG A 261 -15.03 22.08 -6.76
N VAL A 262 -14.78 20.82 -7.09
CA VAL A 262 -13.84 20.39 -8.16
C VAL A 262 -14.60 20.30 -9.47
N ARG A 263 -14.57 21.36 -10.27
CA ARG A 263 -15.30 21.46 -11.54
C ARG A 263 -14.39 21.52 -12.76
N ASP A 264 -13.09 21.65 -12.57
CA ASP A 264 -12.05 21.69 -13.59
C ASP A 264 -10.73 21.08 -13.09
N GLY A 265 -9.77 20.99 -13.97
CA GLY A 265 -8.40 20.64 -13.65
C GLY A 265 -8.00 19.19 -14.05
N PRO A 266 -6.74 18.82 -13.79
CA PRO A 266 -6.16 17.57 -14.27
C PRO A 266 -6.82 16.30 -13.76
N LEU A 267 -7.51 16.37 -12.61
CA LEU A 267 -8.22 15.22 -12.04
C LEU A 267 -9.47 14.85 -12.84
N LEU A 268 -10.02 15.77 -13.64
CA LEU A 268 -11.15 15.48 -14.52
C LEU A 268 -10.71 14.91 -15.90
N ASP A 269 -9.42 14.89 -16.22
CA ASP A 269 -8.94 14.24 -17.44
C ASP A 269 -8.80 12.72 -17.24
N THR A 270 -9.90 12.00 -17.47
CA THR A 270 -9.98 10.54 -17.32
C THR A 270 -9.19 9.77 -18.36
N ARG A 271 -8.69 10.41 -19.43
CA ARG A 271 -7.77 9.77 -20.41
C ARG A 271 -6.41 9.50 -19.80
N VAL A 272 -6.00 10.27 -18.79
CA VAL A 272 -4.72 10.10 -18.09
C VAL A 272 -4.78 8.95 -17.07
N ALA A 273 -5.85 8.92 -16.26
CA ALA A 273 -6.11 7.86 -15.28
C ALA A 273 -7.59 7.93 -14.84
N PRO A 274 -8.17 6.83 -14.37
CA PRO A 274 -9.54 6.83 -13.85
C PRO A 274 -9.65 7.74 -12.62
N THR A 275 -10.78 8.45 -12.52
CA THR A 275 -11.10 9.31 -11.37
C THR A 275 -12.47 8.95 -10.82
N LEU A 276 -12.54 8.84 -9.49
CA LEU A 276 -13.74 8.62 -8.71
C LEU A 276 -13.94 9.77 -7.74
N VAL A 277 -15.09 10.42 -7.79
CA VAL A 277 -15.47 11.48 -6.83
C VAL A 277 -16.45 10.91 -5.84
N PHE A 278 -16.15 11.02 -4.55
CA PHE A 278 -17.13 10.81 -3.49
C PHE A 278 -17.74 12.14 -3.09
N THR A 279 -19.05 12.20 -3.10
CA THR A 279 -19.81 13.42 -2.86
C THR A 279 -21.02 13.16 -1.95
N THR A 280 -21.74 14.21 -1.60
CA THR A 280 -22.99 14.11 -0.84
C THR A 280 -24.15 14.73 -1.62
N ALA A 281 -25.36 14.66 -1.09
CA ALA A 281 -26.53 15.33 -1.67
C ALA A 281 -26.35 16.85 -1.82
N SER A 282 -25.39 17.46 -1.09
CA SER A 282 -25.11 18.90 -1.16
C SER A 282 -24.34 19.35 -2.41
N ALA A 283 -23.82 18.42 -3.22
CA ALA A 283 -23.14 18.78 -4.47
C ALA A 283 -24.10 19.42 -5.47
N SER A 284 -23.68 20.55 -6.04
CA SER A 284 -24.49 21.28 -7.01
C SER A 284 -24.71 20.48 -8.31
N GLY A 285 -25.83 20.76 -9.00
CA GLY A 285 -26.10 20.19 -10.32
C GLY A 285 -24.99 20.47 -11.33
N GLU A 286 -24.43 21.68 -11.33
CA GLU A 286 -23.32 22.09 -12.18
C GLU A 286 -22.06 21.22 -11.98
N ALA A 287 -21.74 20.87 -10.73
CA ALA A 287 -20.60 20.01 -10.44
C ALA A 287 -20.84 18.58 -10.96
N ARG A 288 -22.04 18.04 -10.72
CA ARG A 288 -22.43 16.72 -11.22
C ARG A 288 -22.41 16.64 -12.74
N ASP A 289 -22.84 17.72 -13.41
CA ASP A 289 -22.80 17.83 -14.89
C ASP A 289 -21.36 17.93 -15.41
N ALA A 290 -20.49 18.67 -14.73
CA ALA A 290 -19.06 18.76 -15.09
C ALA A 290 -18.38 17.41 -14.97
N TRP A 291 -18.63 16.64 -13.88
CA TRP A 291 -18.08 15.29 -13.71
C TRP A 291 -18.58 14.33 -14.79
N ARG A 292 -19.88 14.35 -15.08
CA ARG A 292 -20.49 13.52 -16.13
C ARG A 292 -19.90 13.83 -17.50
N ALA A 293 -19.77 15.13 -17.85
CA ALA A 293 -19.20 15.56 -19.13
C ALA A 293 -17.73 15.15 -19.28
N ALA A 294 -16.98 15.09 -18.17
CA ALA A 294 -15.58 14.64 -18.14
C ALA A 294 -15.42 13.10 -18.09
N GLY A 295 -16.51 12.33 -18.00
CA GLY A 295 -16.46 10.89 -17.84
C GLY A 295 -15.96 10.45 -16.46
N VAL A 296 -16.05 11.33 -15.46
CA VAL A 296 -15.70 11.03 -14.06
C VAL A 296 -16.88 10.34 -13.39
N GLU A 297 -16.62 9.22 -12.74
CA GLU A 297 -17.61 8.54 -11.91
C GLU A 297 -17.77 9.30 -10.59
N ALA A 298 -19.00 9.54 -10.19
CA ALA A 298 -19.33 10.16 -8.90
C ALA A 298 -20.26 9.24 -8.10
N VAL A 299 -19.84 8.95 -6.86
CA VAL A 299 -20.61 8.15 -5.90
C VAL A 299 -21.10 9.06 -4.78
N GLU A 300 -22.39 9.06 -4.56
CA GLU A 300 -23.00 9.76 -3.45
C GLU A 300 -22.95 8.89 -2.19
N VAL A 301 -22.39 9.45 -1.11
CA VAL A 301 -22.28 8.81 0.20
C VAL A 301 -22.92 9.70 1.27
N PRO A 302 -23.25 9.18 2.44
CA PRO A 302 -23.76 9.98 3.54
C PRO A 302 -22.80 11.12 3.91
N PRO A 303 -23.29 12.24 4.44
CA PRO A 303 -22.43 13.27 5.02
C PRO A 303 -21.82 12.80 6.34
N ALA A 304 -20.58 13.19 6.62
CA ALA A 304 -19.88 12.95 7.88
C ALA A 304 -20.45 13.88 8.97
N GLY A 305 -21.60 13.54 9.52
CA GLY A 305 -22.24 14.28 10.59
C GLY A 305 -22.57 15.74 10.24
N PRO A 306 -22.75 16.63 11.23
CA PRO A 306 -23.12 18.03 11.02
C PRO A 306 -22.05 18.88 10.32
N SER A 307 -20.80 18.47 10.31
CA SER A 307 -19.68 19.19 9.68
C SER A 307 -19.67 19.11 8.15
N GLY A 308 -20.51 18.26 7.55
CA GLY A 308 -20.79 18.27 6.11
C GLY A 308 -19.70 17.67 5.20
N GLY A 309 -18.72 16.94 5.73
CA GLY A 309 -17.78 16.13 4.95
C GLY A 309 -18.44 14.88 4.34
N VAL A 310 -17.69 14.04 3.67
CA VAL A 310 -18.11 12.69 3.24
C VAL A 310 -17.84 11.68 4.34
N ASP A 311 -18.71 10.69 4.52
CA ASP A 311 -18.52 9.59 5.46
C ASP A 311 -17.36 8.71 5.00
N LEU A 312 -16.25 8.71 5.76
CA LEU A 312 -15.03 7.96 5.43
C LEU A 312 -15.25 6.44 5.49
N GLU A 313 -16.13 5.96 6.37
CA GLU A 313 -16.44 4.52 6.45
C GLU A 313 -17.13 4.06 5.16
N ALA A 314 -18.14 4.78 4.69
CA ALA A 314 -18.83 4.47 3.45
C ALA A 314 -17.86 4.51 2.24
N VAL A 315 -16.96 5.49 2.21
CA VAL A 315 -15.92 5.60 1.18
C VAL A 315 -14.99 4.39 1.19
N LEU A 316 -14.51 3.95 2.36
CA LEU A 316 -13.58 2.83 2.48
C LEU A 316 -14.25 1.50 2.11
N ILE A 317 -15.51 1.29 2.50
CA ILE A 317 -16.30 0.11 2.11
C ILE A 317 -16.45 0.06 0.59
N GLU A 318 -16.82 1.17 -0.05
CA GLU A 318 -16.95 1.24 -1.50
C GLU A 318 -15.64 0.96 -2.23
N LEU A 319 -14.51 1.54 -1.76
CA LEU A 319 -13.19 1.27 -2.35
C LEU A 319 -12.77 -0.20 -2.16
N GLY A 320 -13.03 -0.79 -1.00
CA GLY A 320 -12.75 -2.19 -0.73
C GLY A 320 -13.56 -3.14 -1.62
N SER A 321 -14.85 -2.85 -1.86
CA SER A 321 -15.71 -3.62 -2.78
C SER A 321 -15.21 -3.59 -4.23
N ARG A 322 -14.52 -2.52 -4.62
CA ARG A 322 -13.86 -2.37 -5.94
C ARG A 322 -12.52 -3.10 -6.03
N GLY A 323 -12.07 -3.77 -4.96
CA GLY A 323 -10.82 -4.51 -4.90
C GLY A 323 -9.59 -3.64 -4.65
N VAL A 324 -9.76 -2.44 -4.08
CA VAL A 324 -8.64 -1.64 -3.58
C VAL A 324 -8.09 -2.31 -2.32
N ILE A 325 -6.85 -2.76 -2.40
CA ILE A 325 -6.13 -3.40 -1.28
C ILE A 325 -5.46 -2.32 -0.41
N GLN A 326 -4.78 -1.38 -1.05
CA GLN A 326 -4.08 -0.28 -0.39
C GLN A 326 -4.50 1.06 -0.97
N LEU A 327 -4.85 1.97 -0.08
CA LEU A 327 -5.19 3.36 -0.36
C LEU A 327 -4.10 4.28 0.17
N MET A 328 -3.50 5.09 -0.69
CA MET A 328 -2.62 6.17 -0.28
C MET A 328 -3.42 7.47 -0.15
N VAL A 329 -3.36 8.12 1.00
CA VAL A 329 -4.00 9.42 1.23
C VAL A 329 -2.93 10.50 1.17
N GLU A 330 -3.02 11.36 0.17
CA GLU A 330 -2.21 12.57 0.01
C GLU A 330 -3.13 13.77 0.17
N GLY A 331 -3.29 14.25 1.38
CA GLY A 331 -4.24 15.32 1.64
C GLY A 331 -3.64 16.52 2.36
N GLY A 332 -4.44 17.56 2.50
CA GLY A 332 -4.19 18.64 3.45
C GLY A 332 -4.49 18.20 4.89
N GLY A 333 -4.12 19.05 5.85
CA GLY A 333 -4.22 18.73 7.27
C GLY A 333 -5.63 18.39 7.76
N GLN A 334 -6.67 18.85 7.08
CA GLN A 334 -8.06 18.47 7.40
C GLN A 334 -8.36 17.00 7.11
N LEU A 335 -7.93 16.51 5.94
CA LEU A 335 -8.17 15.12 5.55
C LEU A 335 -7.37 14.14 6.41
N HIS A 336 -6.07 14.42 6.62
CA HIS A 336 -5.26 13.62 7.55
C HIS A 336 -5.84 13.62 8.95
N GLY A 337 -6.29 14.78 9.42
CA GLY A 337 -6.95 14.93 10.72
C GLY A 337 -8.21 14.10 10.85
N ALA A 338 -9.07 14.06 9.82
CA ALA A 338 -10.29 13.26 9.82
C ALA A 338 -9.97 11.76 9.90
N PHE A 339 -9.03 11.25 9.07
CA PHE A 339 -8.62 9.84 9.12
C PHE A 339 -8.08 9.42 10.50
N LEU A 340 -7.28 10.28 11.14
CA LEU A 340 -6.72 9.98 12.46
C LEU A 340 -7.77 10.14 13.57
N ALA A 341 -8.63 11.14 13.51
CA ALA A 341 -9.70 11.33 14.50
C ALA A 341 -10.69 10.16 14.51
N GLU A 342 -11.01 9.63 13.33
CA GLU A 342 -11.91 8.48 13.16
C GLU A 342 -11.20 7.13 13.26
N ARG A 343 -9.86 7.09 13.51
CA ARG A 343 -9.04 5.88 13.56
C ARG A 343 -9.19 5.01 12.31
N ARG A 344 -9.14 5.63 11.12
CA ARG A 344 -9.32 4.96 9.81
C ARG A 344 -8.01 4.81 9.04
N ALA A 345 -6.86 4.91 9.71
CA ALA A 345 -5.55 4.75 9.10
C ALA A 345 -4.79 3.63 9.80
N GLN A 346 -4.09 2.80 9.04
CA GLN A 346 -3.27 1.71 9.55
C GLN A 346 -1.79 2.07 9.55
N GLN A 347 -1.37 2.95 8.63
CA GLN A 347 0.01 3.39 8.53
C GLN A 347 0.11 4.89 8.32
N PHE A 348 1.05 5.52 8.99
CA PHE A 348 1.41 6.91 8.79
C PHE A 348 2.86 7.00 8.32
N ARG A 349 3.06 7.52 7.10
CA ARG A 349 4.38 7.71 6.48
C ARG A 349 4.70 9.18 6.36
N LEU A 350 5.68 9.63 7.13
CA LEU A 350 6.10 11.02 7.23
C LEU A 350 7.46 11.22 6.57
N TYR A 351 7.50 12.06 5.55
CA TYR A 351 8.74 12.57 4.97
C TYR A 351 9.04 13.93 5.59
N VAL A 352 10.18 14.05 6.23
CA VAL A 352 10.63 15.29 6.88
C VAL A 352 11.75 15.90 6.06
N GLY A 353 11.49 17.05 5.46
CA GLY A 353 12.46 17.83 4.68
C GLY A 353 13.35 18.66 5.59
N ALA A 354 14.60 18.86 5.19
CA ALA A 354 15.61 19.63 5.92
C ALA A 354 15.38 21.16 5.80
N CYS A 355 14.16 21.61 6.10
CA CYS A 355 13.79 23.04 6.10
C CYS A 355 12.79 23.34 7.22
N ALA A 356 12.61 24.64 7.54
CA ALA A 356 11.61 25.13 8.47
C ALA A 356 10.82 26.28 7.83
N LEU A 357 9.49 26.30 8.02
CA LEU A 357 8.58 27.27 7.43
C LEU A 357 8.03 28.27 8.47
N GLY A 358 8.16 27.99 9.76
CA GLY A 358 7.77 28.89 10.84
C GLY A 358 6.29 28.77 11.27
N SER A 359 5.91 29.61 12.22
CA SER A 359 4.64 29.49 12.96
C SER A 359 3.40 29.87 12.15
N SER A 360 3.53 30.66 11.10
CA SER A 360 2.41 31.06 10.21
C SER A 360 2.10 30.03 9.12
N ALA A 361 2.97 29.01 8.95
CA ALA A 361 2.80 27.98 7.93
C ALA A 361 1.66 27.02 8.26
N GLN A 362 1.10 26.40 7.22
CA GLN A 362 0.03 25.40 7.36
C GLN A 362 0.60 24.09 7.91
N ARG A 363 -0.02 23.58 8.97
CA ARG A 363 0.37 22.29 9.58
C ARG A 363 -0.25 21.11 8.86
N TRP A 364 0.46 19.97 8.86
CA TRP A 364 -0.05 18.71 8.30
C TRP A 364 -1.20 18.12 9.11
N MET A 365 -1.41 18.57 10.36
CA MET A 365 -2.51 18.19 11.24
C MET A 365 -3.35 19.41 11.56
N GLN A 366 -4.64 19.37 11.26
CA GLN A 366 -5.59 20.44 11.51
C GLN A 366 -6.86 19.98 12.23
N ALA A 367 -6.78 18.86 12.96
CA ALA A 367 -7.88 18.35 13.79
C ALA A 367 -7.42 18.26 15.26
N PRO A 368 -8.29 18.53 16.22
CA PRO A 368 -8.02 18.21 17.61
C PRO A 368 -8.08 16.70 17.79
N LEU A 369 -6.98 16.10 18.23
CA LEU A 369 -6.90 14.64 18.50
C LEU A 369 -6.94 14.32 19.99
N ALA A 370 -6.39 15.19 20.83
CA ALA A 370 -6.28 15.00 22.27
C ALA A 370 -6.29 16.35 22.96
N ALA A 371 -6.95 16.44 24.10
CA ALA A 371 -6.91 17.62 24.98
C ALA A 371 -5.78 17.51 26.02
N THR A 372 -5.38 16.29 26.37
CA THR A 372 -4.31 16.00 27.32
C THR A 372 -3.31 15.00 26.71
N ILE A 373 -2.14 14.88 27.34
CA ILE A 373 -1.10 13.94 26.86
C ILE A 373 -1.52 12.48 27.05
N GLU A 374 -2.38 12.19 28.01
CA GLU A 374 -2.93 10.86 28.28
C GLU A 374 -3.89 10.41 27.16
N GLU A 375 -4.60 11.36 26.54
CA GLU A 375 -5.51 11.10 25.42
C GLU A 375 -4.77 11.00 24.07
N ALA A 376 -3.48 11.34 24.03
CA ALA A 376 -2.70 11.33 22.80
C ALA A 376 -2.68 9.95 22.15
N GLN A 377 -2.98 9.88 20.85
CA GLN A 377 -2.82 8.66 20.09
C GLN A 377 -1.37 8.22 20.08
N ARG A 378 -1.10 6.98 20.44
CA ARG A 378 0.23 6.39 20.44
C ARG A 378 0.41 5.54 19.21
N TRP A 379 1.52 5.71 18.52
CA TRP A 379 1.86 4.97 17.30
C TRP A 379 3.15 4.18 17.53
N ARG A 380 3.28 3.07 16.82
CA ARG A 380 4.48 2.23 16.88
C ARG A 380 5.40 2.58 15.71
N LEU A 381 6.64 2.96 16.00
CA LEU A 381 7.66 3.15 14.97
C LEU A 381 7.92 1.82 14.26
N SER A 382 7.73 1.77 12.93
CA SER A 382 7.92 0.59 12.09
C SER A 382 9.09 0.72 11.11
N GLY A 383 9.54 1.94 10.81
CA GLY A 383 10.71 2.16 9.94
C GLY A 383 11.25 3.57 9.98
N VAL A 384 12.53 3.70 9.69
CA VAL A 384 13.22 4.99 9.46
C VAL A 384 14.20 4.80 8.31
N GLU A 385 14.16 5.71 7.34
CA GLU A 385 15.08 5.71 6.20
C GLU A 385 15.60 7.11 5.91
N VAL A 386 16.90 7.25 5.66
CA VAL A 386 17.55 8.51 5.28
C VAL A 386 17.55 8.63 3.75
N LEU A 387 16.93 9.68 3.24
CA LEU A 387 16.73 9.93 1.82
C LEU A 387 17.46 11.20 1.35
N GLY A 388 18.77 11.17 1.40
CA GLY A 388 19.62 12.35 1.20
C GLY A 388 19.66 13.19 2.47
N ASP A 389 19.18 14.44 2.40
CA ASP A 389 19.05 15.34 3.57
C ASP A 389 17.69 15.17 4.26
N ASP A 390 16.77 14.38 3.69
CA ASP A 390 15.45 14.11 4.25
C ASP A 390 15.41 12.81 5.03
N VAL A 391 14.38 12.65 5.86
CA VAL A 391 14.10 11.41 6.59
C VAL A 391 12.67 10.95 6.27
N CYS A 392 12.50 9.67 5.97
CA CYS A 392 11.21 9.00 5.94
C CYS A 392 11.01 8.24 7.25
N VAL A 393 9.89 8.47 7.93
CA VAL A 393 9.53 7.78 9.17
C VAL A 393 8.20 7.09 8.96
N ASP A 394 8.16 5.80 9.24
CA ASP A 394 6.96 4.97 9.19
C ASP A 394 6.47 4.65 10.60
N TYR A 395 5.17 4.84 10.81
CA TYR A 395 4.47 4.43 12.02
C TYR A 395 3.31 3.50 11.68
N ASP A 396 3.16 2.45 12.46
CA ASP A 396 1.91 1.70 12.53
C ASP A 396 0.96 2.45 13.47
N VAL A 397 -0.23 2.72 12.99
CA VAL A 397 -1.29 3.44 13.70
C VAL A 397 -2.29 2.43 14.23
N ASP A 398 -2.74 2.60 15.46
CA ASP A 398 -3.84 1.80 16.01
C ASP A 398 -5.16 2.25 15.35
N ASP A 399 -5.75 1.36 14.57
CA ASP A 399 -6.99 1.59 13.82
C ASP A 399 -8.27 1.29 14.62
N GLY A 400 -8.12 0.80 15.86
CA GLY A 400 -9.25 0.42 16.70
C GLY A 400 -9.99 -0.86 16.28
N ASP A 401 -9.69 -1.42 15.12
CA ASP A 401 -10.33 -2.65 14.61
C ASP A 401 -9.70 -3.93 15.23
N GLY A 402 -8.73 -3.78 16.12
CA GLY A 402 -8.11 -4.89 16.90
C GLY A 402 -7.22 -5.83 16.08
N VAL A 403 -7.14 -5.65 14.78
CA VAL A 403 -6.40 -6.54 13.86
C VAL A 403 -4.87 -6.42 14.05
N GLY A 404 -4.40 -5.30 14.61
CA GLY A 404 -2.97 -5.09 14.90
C GLY A 404 -2.49 -5.67 16.23
N GLY A 405 -3.39 -5.99 17.17
CA GLY A 405 -3.05 -6.44 18.52
C GLY A 405 -2.72 -7.94 18.62
N GLU A 406 -3.39 -8.78 17.84
CA GLU A 406 -3.17 -10.24 17.86
C GLU A 406 -1.85 -10.65 17.16
N GLU A 407 -1.34 -9.83 16.26
CA GLU A 407 -0.08 -10.09 15.56
C GLU A 407 1.16 -9.94 16.46
N SER A 408 1.06 -9.17 17.56
CA SER A 408 2.13 -8.97 18.54
C SER A 408 2.27 -10.16 19.51
N ALA A 409 1.20 -10.89 19.78
CA ALA A 409 1.21 -12.01 20.72
C ALA A 409 1.90 -13.27 20.16
N ALA A 410 1.79 -13.50 18.85
CA ALA A 410 2.43 -14.65 18.19
C ALA A 410 3.95 -14.49 18.00
N ALA A 411 4.49 -13.28 18.10
CA ALA A 411 5.93 -12.98 17.98
C ALA A 411 6.65 -12.92 19.35
N GLY A 412 5.92 -12.98 20.47
CA GLY A 412 6.41 -12.72 21.83
C GLY A 412 6.88 -13.94 22.63
N GLU A 413 6.61 -15.16 22.21
CA GLU A 413 7.03 -16.38 22.93
C GLU A 413 8.38 -16.91 22.40
N GLY A 414 9.46 -16.31 22.82
CA GLY A 414 10.78 -16.83 22.46
C GLY A 414 11.99 -15.96 22.81
N ARG A 415 11.95 -15.19 23.91
CA ARG A 415 13.19 -14.65 24.51
C ARG A 415 13.10 -14.64 26.03
N SER A 416 13.42 -15.77 26.65
CA SER A 416 13.92 -15.76 28.02
C SER A 416 15.36 -15.27 27.97
N CYS A 417 15.60 -14.05 28.42
CA CYS A 417 16.94 -13.53 28.64
C CYS A 417 17.47 -14.10 29.95
N SER A 418 18.33 -15.12 29.88
CA SER A 418 19.15 -15.57 31.00
C SER A 418 20.48 -14.79 30.97
N CYS A 419 20.50 -13.59 31.51
CA CYS A 419 21.71 -12.86 31.85
C CYS A 419 21.39 -11.89 32.98
N CYS A 420 21.26 -12.39 34.21
CA CYS A 420 21.48 -11.70 35.47
C CYS A 420 21.57 -12.78 36.56
N ASP A 421 22.77 -13.29 36.78
CA ASP A 421 23.34 -13.67 38.06
C ASP A 421 24.84 -13.39 38.03
#